data_5b38800c6c61712b954067fa35eacd9f
#
_entry.id   5b38800c6c61712b954067fa35eacd9f
#
_cell.length_a   1.000
_cell.length_b   1.000
_cell.length_c   1.000
_cell.angle_alpha   90.00
_cell.angle_beta   90.00
_cell.angle_gamma   90.00
#
_symmetry.space_group_name_H-M   'P 1'
#
loop_
_entity.id
_entity.type
_entity.pdbx_description
1 polymer ?
#
loop_
_entity_poly.entity_id
_entity_poly.type
_entity_poly.pdbx_seq_one_letter_code
_entity_poly.pdbx_strand_id
1 'polypeptide(L)'
;MPECSHSAHEASPWWSVDLLDVHRVTTVNITSRVDCCPDRMNGAEIHIGNSLENNGTINSRCGVIYHNLGGETHTFQCNETEGRYITVVIPGPNKFLILCEVEVYGIRAGNRQVCLHCSSL
;
A
#
# COMPACT_ATOMS: atom_id res chain seq x y z
N MET A 1 -14.51 14.16 5.11
CA MET A 1 -14.05 12.83 4.73
C MET A 1 -12.98 12.95 3.66
N PRO A 2 -11.81 12.36 3.84
CA PRO A 2 -10.80 12.45 2.79
C PRO A 2 -11.28 11.74 1.53
N GLU A 3 -10.90 12.29 0.40
CA GLU A 3 -11.20 11.65 -0.87
C GLU A 3 -10.35 10.39 -1.03
N CYS A 4 -10.94 9.38 -1.61
CA CYS A 4 -10.25 8.15 -1.89
C CYS A 4 -9.78 8.13 -3.34
N SER A 5 -8.66 7.48 -3.59
CA SER A 5 -8.17 7.22 -4.93
C SER A 5 -8.88 5.98 -5.46
N HIS A 6 -9.44 6.08 -6.66
CA HIS A 6 -10.15 4.97 -7.32
C HIS A 6 -9.48 4.64 -8.63
N SER A 7 -9.16 3.35 -8.82
CA SER A 7 -8.78 2.89 -10.15
C SER A 7 -10.03 2.69 -11.01
N ALA A 8 -9.85 2.63 -12.32
CA ALA A 8 -10.88 2.10 -13.19
C ALA A 8 -11.03 0.59 -12.96
N HIS A 9 -12.12 0.01 -13.46
CA HIS A 9 -12.33 -1.44 -13.45
C HIS A 9 -11.38 -2.06 -14.47
N GLU A 10 -10.29 -2.64 -14.01
CA GLU A 10 -9.20 -3.09 -14.89
C GLU A 10 -8.48 -4.32 -14.33
N ALA A 11 -7.58 -4.86 -15.13
CA ALA A 11 -6.75 -5.99 -14.71
C ALA A 11 -5.61 -5.48 -13.82
N SER A 12 -5.46 -6.10 -12.66
CA SER A 12 -4.36 -5.86 -11.71
C SER A 12 -4.08 -4.37 -11.47
N PRO A 13 -5.09 -3.59 -11.05
CA PRO A 13 -4.86 -2.17 -10.78
C PRO A 13 -3.82 -1.98 -9.68
N TRP A 14 -3.05 -0.90 -9.77
CA TRP A 14 -1.96 -0.64 -8.84
C TRP A 14 -1.84 0.84 -8.50
N TRP A 15 -1.22 1.10 -7.34
CA TRP A 15 -0.86 2.43 -6.87
C TRP A 15 0.54 2.32 -6.26
N SER A 16 1.36 3.33 -6.46
CA SER A 16 2.67 3.33 -5.83
C SER A 16 3.08 4.72 -5.38
N VAL A 17 4.00 4.76 -4.43
CA VAL A 17 4.63 5.98 -3.97
C VAL A 17 6.14 5.82 -4.00
N ASP A 18 6.81 6.87 -4.44
CA ASP A 18 8.25 6.97 -4.43
C ASP A 18 8.65 7.71 -3.15
N LEU A 19 9.37 7.04 -2.28
CA LEU A 19 9.84 7.63 -1.02
C LEU A 19 11.07 8.54 -1.23
N LEU A 20 11.53 8.67 -2.46
CA LEU A 20 12.64 9.52 -2.90
C LEU A 20 14.03 9.01 -2.49
N ASP A 21 14.09 8.06 -1.61
CA ASP A 21 15.33 7.43 -1.14
C ASP A 21 15.02 6.05 -0.61
N VAL A 22 16.03 5.22 -0.43
CA VAL A 22 15.88 3.90 0.16
C VAL A 22 15.72 4.04 1.66
N HIS A 23 14.66 3.44 2.19
CA HIS A 23 14.38 3.42 3.63
C HIS A 23 14.14 2.00 4.11
N ARG A 24 14.33 1.77 5.41
CA ARG A 24 13.91 0.53 6.05
C ARG A 24 12.48 0.72 6.53
N VAL A 25 11.55 0.10 5.83
CA VAL A 25 10.11 0.27 6.09
C VAL A 25 9.67 -0.66 7.20
N THR A 26 9.09 -0.10 8.24
CA THR A 26 8.62 -0.88 9.41
C THR A 26 7.16 -1.21 9.33
N THR A 27 6.34 -0.26 8.91
CA THR A 27 4.88 -0.39 8.99
C THR A 27 4.23 0.31 7.81
N VAL A 28 3.19 -0.31 7.25
CA VAL A 28 2.32 0.31 6.25
C VAL A 28 0.88 0.19 6.74
N ASN A 29 0.16 1.31 6.80
CA ASN A 29 -1.26 1.36 7.13
C ASN A 29 -2.05 1.71 5.89
N ILE A 30 -3.05 0.91 5.57
CA ILE A 30 -3.92 1.13 4.41
C ILE A 30 -5.35 1.27 4.89
N THR A 31 -5.99 2.39 4.56
CA THR A 31 -7.40 2.64 4.85
C THR A 31 -8.18 2.63 3.55
N SER A 32 -9.21 1.82 3.48
CA SER A 32 -10.04 1.68 2.31
C SER A 32 -11.45 2.22 2.54
N ARG A 33 -12.29 2.15 1.51
CA ARG A 33 -13.63 2.73 1.48
C ARG A 33 -14.61 2.02 2.39
N VAL A 34 -15.55 2.79 2.98
CA VAL A 34 -16.52 2.31 3.97
C VAL A 34 -17.87 1.96 3.35
N ASP A 35 -18.33 2.73 2.37
CA ASP A 35 -19.75 2.83 1.99
C ASP A 35 -20.22 1.82 0.96
N CYS A 36 -19.31 1.16 0.27
CA CYS A 36 -19.68 0.20 -0.77
C CYS A 36 -18.57 -0.85 -0.93
N CYS A 37 -19.02 -2.08 -1.11
CA CYS A 37 -18.22 -3.11 -1.75
C CYS A 37 -16.88 -3.38 -1.05
N PRO A 38 -16.87 -3.63 0.27
CA PRO A 38 -15.62 -3.79 1.03
C PRO A 38 -14.76 -4.94 0.53
N ASP A 39 -15.35 -6.00 0.03
CA ASP A 39 -14.66 -7.17 -0.50
C ASP A 39 -13.85 -6.88 -1.77
N ARG A 40 -14.03 -5.72 -2.40
CA ARG A 40 -13.22 -5.34 -3.56
C ARG A 40 -11.74 -5.22 -3.26
N MET A 41 -11.38 -4.98 -2.00
CA MET A 41 -9.98 -4.87 -1.59
C MET A 41 -9.35 -6.21 -1.20
N ASN A 42 -10.13 -7.29 -1.16
CA ASN A 42 -9.59 -8.60 -0.83
C ASN A 42 -8.57 -9.03 -1.88
N GLY A 43 -7.42 -9.48 -1.41
CA GLY A 43 -6.33 -9.87 -2.28
C GLY A 43 -5.34 -8.74 -2.61
N ALA A 44 -5.55 -7.53 -2.11
CA ALA A 44 -4.59 -6.44 -2.31
C ALA A 44 -3.28 -6.80 -1.63
N GLU A 45 -2.17 -6.59 -2.34
CA GLU A 45 -0.81 -6.92 -1.89
C GLU A 45 0.00 -5.64 -1.74
N ILE A 46 0.88 -5.64 -0.74
CA ILE A 46 1.84 -4.55 -0.52
C ILE A 46 3.22 -5.06 -0.86
N HIS A 47 3.91 -4.37 -1.77
CA HIS A 47 5.27 -4.69 -2.19
C HIS A 47 6.22 -3.54 -1.88
N ILE A 48 7.41 -3.85 -1.41
CA ILE A 48 8.43 -2.89 -1.01
C ILE A 48 9.76 -3.29 -1.64
N GLY A 49 10.39 -2.36 -2.34
CA GLY A 49 11.70 -2.61 -2.92
C GLY A 49 12.18 -1.45 -3.78
N ASN A 50 13.19 -1.73 -4.60
CA ASN A 50 13.86 -0.71 -5.39
C ASN A 50 13.56 -0.78 -6.89
N SER A 51 12.78 -1.76 -7.32
CA SER A 51 12.48 -1.96 -8.73
C SER A 51 11.15 -1.33 -9.12
N LEU A 52 11.08 -0.77 -10.33
CA LEU A 52 9.83 -0.35 -10.96
C LEU A 52 9.34 -1.35 -12.01
N GLU A 53 10.05 -2.46 -12.21
CA GLU A 53 9.61 -3.49 -13.13
C GLU A 53 8.24 -4.05 -12.74
N ASN A 54 7.38 -4.23 -13.72
CA ASN A 54 6.00 -4.69 -13.51
C ASN A 54 5.29 -3.84 -12.44
N ASN A 55 5.51 -2.51 -12.48
CA ASN A 55 4.92 -1.54 -11.56
C ASN A 55 5.32 -1.79 -10.10
N GLY A 56 6.49 -2.37 -9.88
CA GLY A 56 6.99 -2.65 -8.54
C GLY A 56 6.48 -3.97 -7.95
N THR A 57 5.73 -4.75 -8.71
CA THR A 57 5.14 -5.99 -8.19
C THR A 57 6.14 -7.13 -8.04
N ILE A 58 7.35 -6.98 -8.61
CA ILE A 58 8.43 -7.96 -8.41
C ILE A 58 9.14 -7.77 -7.07
N ASN A 59 8.92 -6.64 -6.39
CA ASN A 59 9.54 -6.37 -5.10
C ASN A 59 8.95 -7.28 -4.02
N SER A 60 9.65 -7.35 -2.88
CA SER A 60 9.23 -8.20 -1.76
C SER A 60 7.84 -7.86 -1.28
N ARG A 61 7.00 -8.88 -1.12
CA ARG A 61 5.65 -8.69 -0.59
C ARG A 61 5.68 -8.60 0.93
N CYS A 62 5.20 -7.48 1.47
CA CYS A 62 5.08 -7.29 2.91
C CYS A 62 3.79 -7.93 3.45
N GLY A 63 2.68 -7.83 2.72
CA GLY A 63 1.42 -8.33 3.21
C GLY A 63 0.33 -8.40 2.15
N VAL A 64 -0.79 -8.98 2.54
CA VAL A 64 -1.98 -9.14 1.71
C VAL A 64 -3.21 -8.82 2.54
N ILE A 65 -4.18 -8.12 1.95
CA ILE A 65 -5.49 -7.93 2.58
C ILE A 65 -6.33 -9.16 2.28
N TYR A 66 -6.59 -9.98 3.30
CA TYR A 66 -7.42 -11.18 3.13
C TYR A 66 -8.89 -10.91 3.34
N HIS A 67 -9.22 -9.96 4.19
CA HIS A 67 -10.60 -9.70 4.57
C HIS A 67 -10.78 -8.22 4.89
N ASN A 68 -11.51 -7.51 4.03
CA ASN A 68 -11.78 -6.09 4.21
C ASN A 68 -13.27 -5.88 4.47
N LEU A 69 -13.58 -5.36 5.66
CA LEU A 69 -14.96 -5.07 6.06
C LEU A 69 -15.40 -3.65 5.68
N GLY A 70 -14.51 -2.88 5.07
CA GLY A 70 -14.79 -1.50 4.70
C GLY A 70 -14.55 -0.53 5.84
N GLY A 71 -13.96 0.62 5.53
CA GLY A 71 -13.65 1.65 6.51
C GLY A 71 -12.60 1.28 7.53
N GLU A 72 -11.98 0.13 7.37
CA GLU A 72 -10.94 -0.32 8.27
C GLU A 72 -9.59 0.18 7.83
N THR A 73 -8.71 0.38 8.82
CA THR A 73 -7.30 0.55 8.56
C THR A 73 -6.60 -0.77 8.78
N HIS A 74 -5.92 -1.26 7.75
CA HIS A 74 -5.12 -2.48 7.82
C HIS A 74 -3.68 -2.11 8.08
N THR A 75 -3.10 -2.67 9.13
CA THR A 75 -1.72 -2.42 9.54
C THR A 75 -0.85 -3.61 9.20
N PHE A 76 0.24 -3.36 8.48
CA PHE A 76 1.19 -4.40 8.08
C PHE A 76 2.55 -4.10 8.68
N GLN A 77 3.12 -5.09 9.38
CA GLN A 77 4.47 -5.01 9.88
C GLN A 77 5.41 -5.51 8.79
N CYS A 78 6.29 -4.64 8.32
CA CYS A 78 7.13 -4.94 7.18
C CYS A 78 8.59 -5.26 7.55
N ASN A 79 8.88 -5.36 8.85
CA ASN A 79 10.14 -5.89 9.36
C ASN A 79 11.39 -5.22 8.80
N GLU A 80 11.38 -3.89 8.68
CA GLU A 80 12.50 -3.11 8.16
C GLU A 80 12.94 -3.51 6.75
N THR A 81 12.00 -3.96 5.93
CA THR A 81 12.27 -4.25 4.53
C THR A 81 12.76 -2.99 3.83
N GLU A 82 13.92 -3.08 3.17
CA GLU A 82 14.48 -1.93 2.47
C GLU A 82 13.78 -1.68 1.14
N GLY A 83 13.49 -0.42 0.84
CA GLY A 83 12.98 -0.04 -0.45
C GLY A 83 12.74 1.44 -0.58
N ARG A 84 12.71 1.87 -1.83
CA ARG A 84 12.36 3.23 -2.21
C ARG A 84 10.90 3.33 -2.63
N TYR A 85 10.34 2.23 -3.17
CA TYR A 85 8.99 2.21 -3.73
C TYR A 85 8.08 1.32 -2.91
N ILE A 86 6.88 1.82 -2.63
CA ILE A 86 5.80 1.04 -2.02
C ILE A 86 4.72 0.90 -3.08
N THR A 87 4.32 -0.32 -3.38
CA THR A 87 3.28 -0.59 -4.37
C THR A 87 2.15 -1.37 -3.72
N VAL A 88 0.92 -0.93 -3.99
CA VAL A 88 -0.29 -1.67 -3.62
C VAL A 88 -0.94 -2.11 -4.92
N VAL A 89 -1.20 -3.39 -5.05
CA VAL A 89 -1.78 -3.98 -6.25
C VAL A 89 -2.82 -5.01 -5.89
N ILE A 90 -3.90 -5.11 -6.67
CA ILE A 90 -4.86 -6.21 -6.56
C ILE A 90 -4.72 -7.04 -7.82
N PRO A 91 -4.03 -8.20 -7.73
CA PRO A 91 -3.87 -9.05 -8.90
C PRO A 91 -5.19 -9.63 -9.37
N GLY A 92 -5.31 -9.79 -10.68
CA GLY A 92 -6.45 -10.48 -11.28
C GLY A 92 -7.23 -9.62 -12.27
N PRO A 93 -8.15 -10.22 -13.00
CA PRO A 93 -8.98 -9.50 -13.96
C PRO A 93 -10.12 -8.76 -13.25
N ASN A 94 -10.58 -7.68 -13.85
CA ASN A 94 -11.81 -6.98 -13.41
C ASN A 94 -11.78 -6.57 -11.94
N LYS A 95 -10.71 -5.90 -11.52
CA LYS A 95 -10.52 -5.44 -10.15
C LYS A 95 -10.65 -3.93 -10.03
N PHE A 96 -11.00 -3.47 -8.84
CA PHE A 96 -10.94 -2.06 -8.46
C PHE A 96 -9.95 -1.89 -7.32
N LEU A 97 -9.16 -0.83 -7.37
CA LEU A 97 -8.29 -0.45 -6.27
C LEU A 97 -8.82 0.86 -5.70
N ILE A 98 -9.22 0.84 -4.44
CA ILE A 98 -9.80 2.00 -3.76
C ILE A 98 -9.00 2.25 -2.49
N LEU A 99 -8.24 3.34 -2.46
CA LEU A 99 -7.39 3.71 -1.34
C LEU A 99 -7.78 5.09 -0.84
N CYS A 100 -8.09 5.20 0.44
CA CYS A 100 -8.43 6.48 1.07
C CYS A 100 -7.21 7.08 1.75
N GLU A 101 -6.42 6.27 2.43
CA GLU A 101 -5.18 6.69 3.05
C GLU A 101 -4.16 5.57 2.95
N VAL A 102 -2.92 5.93 2.73
CA VAL A 102 -1.78 5.04 2.86
C VAL A 102 -0.73 5.78 3.67
N GLU A 103 -0.34 5.17 4.80
CA GLU A 103 0.72 5.71 5.64
C GLU A 103 1.88 4.73 5.64
N VAL A 104 3.07 5.25 5.48
CA VAL A 104 4.29 4.44 5.45
C VAL A 104 5.23 4.96 6.54
N TYR A 105 5.65 4.07 7.42
CA TYR A 105 6.59 4.38 8.48
C TYR A 105 7.88 3.62 8.29
N GLY A 106 8.98 4.23 8.64
CA GLY A 106 10.28 3.62 8.52
C GLY A 106 11.26 4.19 9.52
N ILE A 107 12.50 3.71 9.44
CA ILE A 107 13.55 4.09 10.38
C ILE A 107 14.52 5.04 9.70
N ARG A 108 14.79 6.15 10.39
CA ARG A 108 15.84 7.10 10.03
C ARG A 108 17.04 6.96 10.96
N ALA A 109 18.07 7.77 10.71
CA ALA A 109 19.27 7.82 11.54
C ALA A 109 18.91 7.87 13.03
N GLY A 110 19.63 7.11 13.86
CA GLY A 110 19.32 7.01 15.28
C GLY A 110 18.23 6.01 15.62
N ASN A 111 17.86 5.17 14.69
CA ASN A 111 16.80 4.13 14.86
C ASN A 111 15.45 4.70 15.26
N ARG A 112 15.15 5.94 14.87
CA ARG A 112 13.84 6.53 15.13
C ARG A 112 12.86 6.16 14.04
N GLN A 113 11.70 5.69 14.46
CA GLN A 113 10.58 5.49 13.53
C GLN A 113 9.98 6.86 13.17
N VAL A 114 9.84 7.11 11.89
CA VAL A 114 9.28 8.35 11.36
C VAL A 114 8.25 8.02 10.28
N CYS A 115 7.36 8.96 10.03
CA CYS A 115 6.45 8.83 8.91
C CYS A 115 7.16 9.23 7.61
N LEU A 116 7.21 8.31 6.67
CA LEU A 116 7.81 8.53 5.36
C LEU A 116 6.79 9.03 4.34
N HIS A 117 5.53 8.64 4.51
CA HIS A 117 4.41 9.08 3.67
C HIS A 117 3.16 9.06 4.53
N CYS A 118 2.59 10.22 4.84
CA CYS A 118 1.44 10.34 5.73
C CYS A 118 0.34 11.25 5.20
N SER A 119 0.42 11.62 3.94
CA SER A 119 -0.61 12.44 3.32
C SER A 119 -1.78 11.59 2.84
N SER A 120 -2.96 12.18 2.83
CA SER A 120 -4.11 11.60 2.16
C SER A 120 -3.84 11.52 0.66
N LEU A 121 -4.45 10.57 0.00
CA LEU A 121 -4.30 10.37 -1.43
C LEU A 121 -5.14 11.34 -2.26
#